data_681df919b67afcf17dd94d165cdc521f
#
_entry.id   681df919b67afcf17dd94d165cdc521f
#
_cell.length_a   1.000
_cell.length_b   1.000
_cell.length_c   1.000
_cell.angle_alpha   90.00
_cell.angle_beta   90.00
_cell.angle_gamma   90.00
#
_symmetry.space_group_name_H-M   'P 1'
#
loop_
_entity.id
_entity.type
_entity.pdbx_description
1 polymer ?
#
loop_
_entity_poly.entity_id
_entity_poly.type
_entity_poly.pdbx_seq_one_letter_code
_entity_poly.pdbx_strand_id
1 'polypeptide(L)'
;HPNVITTYDLLYRAGLNLEVDYVIRVGKPVISKKLNQWLKKTDAYQIIVQNNDQIDVFPTPPHISYEISANDFFRSLMEEPLVERKKWLQQWQSLEQQARIEISDYLKHATDEAAYVGSLIQKLTKEDTLFVGNSMPIRDVDNLLFDSEASVYANRGANGIDGVVSTALGMAAHKNVTLLIGDLSFYHDMNGLLMAKLNELHINIVLVN
;
A
#
# COMPACT_ATOMS: atom_id res chain seq x y z
N HIS A 1 -3.20 -9.39 11.19
CA HIS A 1 -3.42 -10.85 11.21
C HIS A 1 -2.12 -11.57 10.86
N PRO A 2 -1.74 -12.68 11.53
CA PRO A 2 -0.43 -13.33 11.37
C PRO A 2 -0.18 -13.92 9.96
N ASN A 3 -1.21 -14.04 9.14
CA ASN A 3 -1.09 -14.54 7.76
C ASN A 3 -0.96 -13.40 6.72
N VAL A 4 -0.90 -12.14 7.16
CA VAL A 4 -0.69 -11.00 6.25
C VAL A 4 0.79 -10.78 6.08
N ILE A 5 1.25 -10.76 4.84
CA ILE A 5 2.63 -10.49 4.45
C ILE A 5 2.69 -9.05 3.93
N THR A 6 3.30 -8.18 4.68
CA THR A 6 3.40 -6.74 4.36
C THR A 6 4.73 -6.37 3.72
N THR A 7 5.78 -7.16 3.95
CA THR A 7 7.12 -6.93 3.42
C THR A 7 7.35 -7.53 2.02
N TYR A 8 6.28 -7.92 1.34
CA TYR A 8 6.30 -8.65 0.07
C TYR A 8 7.15 -7.97 -1.02
N ASP A 9 7.10 -6.63 -1.16
CA ASP A 9 7.89 -5.93 -2.19
C ASP A 9 9.39 -6.08 -1.93
N LEU A 10 9.83 -5.96 -0.69
CA LEU A 10 11.22 -6.13 -0.28
C LEU A 10 11.67 -7.58 -0.47
N LEU A 11 10.84 -8.56 -0.12
CA LEU A 11 11.12 -9.97 -0.33
C LEU A 11 11.31 -10.29 -1.83
N TYR A 12 10.43 -9.77 -2.70
CA TYR A 12 10.58 -9.94 -4.16
C TYR A 12 11.80 -9.18 -4.72
N ARG A 13 12.19 -8.06 -4.13
CA ARG A 13 13.44 -7.36 -4.48
C ARG A 13 14.66 -8.17 -4.06
N ALA A 14 14.61 -8.84 -2.93
CA ALA A 14 15.67 -9.74 -2.46
C ALA A 14 15.76 -11.06 -3.25
N GLY A 15 14.87 -11.27 -4.23
CA GLY A 15 14.92 -12.44 -5.11
C GLY A 15 14.05 -13.61 -4.65
N LEU A 16 13.08 -13.36 -3.75
CA LEU A 16 12.13 -14.41 -3.35
C LEU A 16 11.44 -14.99 -4.58
N ASN A 17 11.44 -16.30 -4.68
CA ASN A 17 10.75 -17.05 -5.72
C ASN A 17 10.10 -18.29 -5.10
N LEU A 18 8.93 -18.11 -4.50
CA LEU A 18 8.12 -19.22 -3.99
C LEU A 18 7.14 -19.68 -5.07
N GLU A 19 7.04 -20.98 -5.24
CA GLU A 19 6.07 -21.57 -6.15
C GLU A 19 4.65 -21.36 -5.62
N VAL A 20 3.77 -20.96 -6.52
CA VAL A 20 2.37 -20.61 -6.24
C VAL A 20 1.51 -21.20 -7.34
N ASP A 21 0.50 -21.99 -6.98
CA ASP A 21 -0.43 -22.59 -7.94
C ASP A 21 -1.53 -21.58 -8.35
N TYR A 22 -2.00 -20.79 -7.38
CA TYR A 22 -3.10 -19.82 -7.56
C TYR A 22 -2.79 -18.47 -6.98
N VAL A 23 -3.18 -17.41 -7.67
CA VAL A 23 -3.16 -16.03 -7.19
C VAL A 23 -4.58 -15.46 -7.26
N ILE A 24 -5.15 -15.12 -6.13
CA ILE A 24 -6.43 -14.41 -6.06
C ILE A 24 -6.13 -12.93 -5.79
N ARG A 25 -6.52 -12.09 -6.74
CA ARG A 25 -6.33 -10.63 -6.65
C ARG A 25 -7.66 -9.98 -6.32
N VAL A 26 -7.70 -9.22 -5.24
CA VAL A 26 -8.89 -8.53 -4.75
C VAL A 26 -8.60 -7.04 -4.63
N GLY A 27 -9.52 -6.21 -5.06
CA GLY A 27 -9.37 -4.77 -5.03
C GLY A 27 -8.42 -4.23 -6.11
N LYS A 28 -7.79 -3.08 -5.84
CA LYS A 28 -6.95 -2.37 -6.82
C LYS A 28 -5.60 -3.04 -7.07
N PRO A 29 -4.97 -2.80 -8.22
CA PRO A 29 -3.63 -3.26 -8.48
C PRO A 29 -2.63 -2.74 -7.43
N VAL A 30 -1.69 -3.60 -7.04
CA VAL A 30 -0.65 -3.26 -6.08
C VAL A 30 0.35 -2.24 -6.64
N ILE A 31 0.97 -1.47 -5.76
CA ILE A 31 1.98 -0.45 -6.11
C ILE A 31 3.29 -1.10 -6.56
N SER A 32 3.64 -2.23 -5.96
CA SER A 32 4.91 -2.91 -6.19
C SER A 32 5.16 -3.25 -7.66
N LYS A 33 6.22 -2.65 -8.23
CA LYS A 33 6.69 -2.99 -9.58
C LYS A 33 7.22 -4.43 -9.64
N LYS A 34 7.86 -4.90 -8.57
CA LYS A 34 8.43 -6.25 -8.50
C LYS A 34 7.35 -7.31 -8.48
N LEU A 35 6.31 -7.14 -7.64
CA LEU A 35 5.17 -8.06 -7.62
C LEU A 35 4.44 -8.06 -8.96
N ASN A 36 4.22 -6.90 -9.57
CA ASN A 36 3.61 -6.82 -10.89
C ASN A 36 4.46 -7.51 -11.99
N GLN A 37 5.79 -7.44 -11.90
CA GLN A 37 6.69 -8.16 -12.82
C GLN A 37 6.64 -9.67 -12.58
N TRP A 38 6.54 -10.11 -11.33
CA TRP A 38 6.38 -11.52 -10.98
C TRP A 38 5.03 -12.04 -11.48
N LEU A 39 3.92 -11.32 -11.27
CA LEU A 39 2.59 -11.68 -11.77
C LEU A 39 2.54 -11.88 -13.30
N LYS A 40 3.41 -11.17 -14.06
CA LYS A 40 3.54 -11.35 -15.51
C LYS A 40 4.28 -12.61 -15.92
N LYS A 41 5.13 -13.13 -15.05
CA LYS A 41 6.06 -14.23 -15.36
C LYS A 41 5.66 -15.56 -14.73
N THR A 42 4.84 -15.53 -13.70
CA THR A 42 4.40 -16.74 -13.00
C THR A 42 3.42 -17.55 -13.85
N ASP A 43 3.55 -18.86 -13.79
CA ASP A 43 2.59 -19.81 -14.39
C ASP A 43 1.36 -20.05 -13.49
N ALA A 44 1.28 -19.39 -12.33
CA ALA A 44 0.17 -19.50 -11.41
C ALA A 44 -1.17 -19.11 -12.06
N TYR A 45 -2.21 -19.83 -11.76
CA TYR A 45 -3.56 -19.51 -12.24
C TYR A 45 -4.08 -18.25 -11.54
N GLN A 46 -4.36 -17.20 -12.29
CA GLN A 46 -4.70 -15.88 -11.74
C GLN A 46 -6.20 -15.61 -11.81
N ILE A 47 -6.78 -15.31 -10.67
CA ILE A 47 -8.19 -14.99 -10.46
C ILE A 47 -8.30 -13.53 -10.03
N ILE A 48 -9.23 -12.77 -10.63
CA ILE A 48 -9.59 -11.43 -10.14
C ILE A 48 -10.99 -11.48 -9.54
N VAL A 49 -11.15 -10.88 -8.38
CA VAL A 49 -12.44 -10.69 -7.71
C VAL A 49 -12.65 -9.19 -7.50
N GLN A 50 -13.68 -8.64 -8.15
CA GLN A 50 -14.01 -7.21 -8.07
C GLN A 50 -15.52 -7.00 -8.13
N ASN A 51 -16.01 -5.90 -7.53
CA ASN A 51 -17.40 -5.48 -7.68
C ASN A 51 -17.63 -4.83 -9.05
N ASN A 52 -18.84 -4.95 -9.58
CA ASN A 52 -19.26 -4.42 -10.89
C ASN A 52 -19.05 -2.91 -11.07
N ASP A 53 -18.92 -2.15 -9.98
CA ASP A 53 -18.77 -0.69 -10.01
C ASP A 53 -17.32 -0.22 -10.24
N GLN A 54 -16.36 -1.12 -10.33
CA GLN A 54 -14.94 -0.78 -10.46
C GLN A 54 -14.32 -1.46 -11.68
N ILE A 55 -14.03 -0.66 -12.71
CA ILE A 55 -13.22 -1.10 -13.85
C ILE A 55 -11.76 -0.79 -13.51
N ASP A 56 -11.10 -1.68 -12.81
CA ASP A 56 -9.66 -1.57 -12.59
C ASP A 56 -8.89 -2.27 -13.72
N VAL A 57 -7.97 -1.52 -14.32
CA VAL A 57 -7.08 -2.07 -15.36
C VAL A 57 -5.89 -2.73 -14.66
N PHE A 58 -5.84 -4.05 -14.69
CA PHE A 58 -4.71 -4.79 -14.15
C PHE A 58 -3.57 -4.90 -15.17
N PRO A 59 -2.30 -4.70 -14.75
CA PRO A 59 -1.14 -4.81 -15.64
C PRO A 59 -0.96 -6.19 -16.27
N THR A 60 -1.53 -7.23 -15.63
CA THR A 60 -1.53 -8.61 -16.12
C THR A 60 -2.98 -9.10 -16.16
N PRO A 61 -3.48 -9.52 -17.33
CA PRO A 61 -4.84 -10.05 -17.42
C PRO A 61 -4.99 -11.33 -16.58
N PRO A 62 -6.16 -11.57 -15.97
CA PRO A 62 -6.43 -12.80 -15.24
C PRO A 62 -6.76 -13.94 -16.19
N HIS A 63 -6.73 -15.17 -15.67
CA HIS A 63 -7.33 -16.33 -16.33
C HIS A 63 -8.85 -16.32 -16.21
N ILE A 64 -9.36 -15.82 -15.07
CA ILE A 64 -10.79 -15.66 -14.83
C ILE A 64 -11.06 -14.42 -13.96
N SER A 65 -12.22 -13.79 -14.18
CA SER A 65 -12.71 -12.68 -13.35
C SER A 65 -14.07 -13.01 -12.78
N TYR A 66 -14.26 -12.74 -11.50
CA TYR A 66 -15.54 -12.82 -10.81
C TYR A 66 -16.04 -11.43 -10.43
N GLU A 67 -17.24 -11.10 -10.88
CA GLU A 67 -17.93 -9.84 -10.57
C GLU A 67 -18.83 -10.02 -9.34
N ILE A 68 -18.20 -10.22 -8.18
CA ILE A 68 -18.88 -10.37 -6.90
C ILE A 68 -18.09 -9.67 -5.78
N SER A 69 -18.72 -9.50 -4.63
CA SER A 69 -18.00 -8.98 -3.47
C SER A 69 -16.93 -9.98 -3.00
N ALA A 70 -15.80 -9.48 -2.49
CA ALA A 70 -14.75 -10.30 -1.91
C ALA A 70 -15.29 -11.21 -0.78
N ASN A 71 -16.19 -10.67 0.05
CA ASN A 71 -16.78 -11.43 1.15
C ASN A 71 -17.60 -12.64 0.65
N ASP A 72 -18.38 -12.45 -0.39
CA ASP A 72 -19.22 -13.54 -0.94
C ASP A 72 -18.33 -14.57 -1.65
N PHE A 73 -17.30 -14.11 -2.37
CA PHE A 73 -16.34 -15.02 -2.99
C PHE A 73 -15.65 -15.92 -1.95
N PHE A 74 -15.09 -15.33 -0.90
CA PHE A 74 -14.40 -16.11 0.14
C PHE A 74 -15.35 -16.96 0.96
N ARG A 75 -16.60 -16.52 1.18
CA ARG A 75 -17.62 -17.35 1.84
C ARG A 75 -17.89 -18.61 1.04
N SER A 76 -18.11 -18.49 -0.27
CA SER A 76 -18.32 -19.64 -1.15
C SER A 76 -17.12 -20.59 -1.18
N LEU A 77 -15.89 -20.02 -1.16
CA LEU A 77 -14.69 -20.84 -1.13
C LEU A 77 -14.54 -21.64 0.18
N MET A 78 -15.02 -21.10 1.30
CA MET A 78 -14.96 -21.78 2.61
C MET A 78 -15.96 -22.92 2.76
N GLU A 79 -16.95 -23.04 1.88
CA GLU A 79 -17.87 -24.17 1.82
C GLU A 79 -17.22 -25.42 1.21
N GLU A 80 -16.10 -25.26 0.50
CA GLU A 80 -15.34 -26.35 -0.08
C GLU A 80 -14.25 -26.86 0.87
N PRO A 81 -13.92 -28.18 0.84
CA PRO A 81 -12.84 -28.72 1.66
C PRO A 81 -11.49 -28.16 1.22
N LEU A 82 -10.92 -27.27 2.02
CA LEU A 82 -9.62 -26.67 1.75
C LEU A 82 -8.48 -27.58 2.22
N VAL A 83 -7.49 -27.77 1.35
CA VAL A 83 -6.26 -28.47 1.71
C VAL A 83 -5.30 -27.52 2.38
N GLU A 84 -5.02 -27.74 3.67
CA GLU A 84 -4.05 -26.93 4.40
C GLU A 84 -2.61 -27.16 3.92
N ARG A 85 -1.96 -26.11 3.45
CA ARG A 85 -0.53 -26.06 3.10
C ARG A 85 0.29 -25.42 4.19
N LYS A 86 0.29 -25.97 5.41
CA LYS A 86 0.95 -25.40 6.61
C LYS A 86 2.40 -25.01 6.38
N LYS A 87 3.19 -25.86 5.73
CA LYS A 87 4.62 -25.60 5.48
C LYS A 87 4.84 -24.38 4.57
N TRP A 88 4.02 -24.22 3.53
CA TRP A 88 4.09 -23.07 2.63
C TRP A 88 3.77 -21.77 3.36
N LEU A 89 2.71 -21.74 4.16
CA LEU A 89 2.35 -20.57 4.96
C LEU A 89 3.44 -20.26 5.99
N GLN A 90 4.00 -21.25 6.67
CA GLN A 90 5.10 -21.07 7.63
C GLN A 90 6.34 -20.47 6.98
N GLN A 91 6.68 -20.83 5.74
CA GLN A 91 7.78 -20.19 5.01
C GLN A 91 7.54 -18.69 4.83
N TRP A 92 6.35 -18.29 4.39
CA TRP A 92 6.00 -16.88 4.26
C TRP A 92 6.06 -16.14 5.59
N GLN A 93 5.51 -16.72 6.64
CA GLN A 93 5.51 -16.11 7.98
C GLN A 93 6.94 -15.95 8.53
N SER A 94 7.81 -16.92 8.31
CA SER A 94 9.21 -16.85 8.72
C SER A 94 9.97 -15.75 7.99
N LEU A 95 9.77 -15.63 6.67
CA LEU A 95 10.38 -14.58 5.86
C LEU A 95 9.87 -13.18 6.24
N GLU A 96 8.56 -13.04 6.47
CA GLU A 96 7.97 -11.79 6.96
C GLU A 96 8.57 -11.37 8.29
N GLN A 97 8.68 -12.30 9.25
CA GLN A 97 9.24 -12.02 10.56
C GLN A 97 10.71 -11.60 10.47
N GLN A 98 11.51 -12.28 9.66
CA GLN A 98 12.92 -11.93 9.45
C GLN A 98 13.03 -10.54 8.80
N ALA A 99 12.27 -10.27 7.75
CA ALA A 99 12.28 -8.97 7.08
C ALA A 99 11.89 -7.83 8.02
N ARG A 100 10.88 -8.03 8.88
CA ARG A 100 10.49 -7.01 9.88
C ARG A 100 11.58 -6.74 10.91
N ILE A 101 12.32 -7.76 11.35
CA ILE A 101 13.46 -7.59 12.27
C ILE A 101 14.54 -6.74 11.60
N GLU A 102 14.92 -7.08 10.36
CA GLU A 102 15.94 -6.34 9.61
C GLU A 102 15.52 -4.90 9.32
N ILE A 103 14.26 -4.66 8.94
CA ILE A 103 13.71 -3.31 8.76
C ILE A 103 13.74 -2.53 10.06
N SER A 104 13.31 -3.16 11.16
CA SER A 104 13.32 -2.50 12.48
C SER A 104 14.72 -2.11 12.92
N ASP A 105 15.72 -2.93 12.64
CA ASP A 105 17.11 -2.63 12.95
C ASP A 105 17.67 -1.53 12.04
N TYR A 106 17.39 -1.60 10.76
CA TYR A 106 17.73 -0.54 9.80
C TYR A 106 17.16 0.82 10.24
N LEU A 107 15.89 0.88 10.61
CA LEU A 107 15.23 2.13 11.01
C LEU A 107 15.82 2.78 12.28
N LYS A 108 16.52 2.02 13.12
CA LYS A 108 17.22 2.56 14.30
C LYS A 108 18.49 3.34 13.96
N HIS A 109 19.12 3.02 12.85
CA HIS A 109 20.46 3.49 12.50
C HIS A 109 20.52 4.31 11.23
N ALA A 110 19.57 4.15 10.32
CA ALA A 110 19.50 4.87 9.07
C ALA A 110 19.05 6.34 9.25
N THR A 111 19.55 7.19 8.36
CA THR A 111 19.26 8.64 8.35
C THR A 111 18.78 9.09 6.97
N ASP A 112 18.29 8.19 6.17
CA ASP A 112 17.74 8.48 4.85
C ASP A 112 16.23 8.74 4.88
N GLU A 113 15.66 9.02 3.70
CA GLU A 113 14.25 9.31 3.52
C GLU A 113 13.35 8.22 4.10
N ALA A 114 13.66 6.95 3.82
CA ALA A 114 12.86 5.81 4.28
C ALA A 114 12.85 5.71 5.82
N ALA A 115 13.96 6.01 6.49
CA ALA A 115 14.03 6.03 7.95
C ALA A 115 13.15 7.14 8.56
N TYR A 116 13.12 8.32 7.95
CA TYR A 116 12.21 9.39 8.39
C TYR A 116 10.74 9.02 8.16
N VAL A 117 10.41 8.42 7.03
CA VAL A 117 9.06 7.90 6.75
C VAL A 117 8.67 6.82 7.76
N GLY A 118 9.54 5.87 8.06
CA GLY A 118 9.33 4.85 9.08
C GLY A 118 9.08 5.45 10.47
N SER A 119 9.86 6.46 10.84
CA SER A 119 9.68 7.18 12.11
C SER A 119 8.36 7.95 12.17
N LEU A 120 7.90 8.51 11.05
CA LEU A 120 6.57 9.12 10.95
C LEU A 120 5.49 8.09 11.18
N ILE A 121 5.53 6.97 10.46
CA ILE A 121 4.52 5.90 10.53
C ILE A 121 4.36 5.38 11.96
N GLN A 122 5.46 5.18 12.68
CA GLN A 122 5.45 4.71 14.07
C GLN A 122 4.75 5.65 15.05
N LYS A 123 4.60 6.93 14.71
CA LYS A 123 3.92 7.94 15.54
C LYS A 123 2.43 8.09 15.22
N LEU A 124 1.97 7.52 14.12
CA LEU A 124 0.57 7.61 13.72
C LEU A 124 -0.30 6.69 14.58
N THR A 125 -1.47 7.19 14.93
CA THR A 125 -2.50 6.48 15.69
C THR A 125 -3.71 6.20 14.81
N LYS A 126 -4.70 5.46 15.31
CA LYS A 126 -5.97 5.20 14.61
C LYS A 126 -6.81 6.47 14.32
N GLU A 127 -6.53 7.56 15.02
CA GLU A 127 -7.22 8.85 14.85
C GLU A 127 -6.58 9.69 13.75
N ASP A 128 -5.37 9.32 13.32
CA ASP A 128 -4.65 10.04 12.29
C ASP A 128 -5.03 9.56 10.89
N THR A 129 -4.97 10.49 9.96
CA THR A 129 -5.09 10.20 8.53
C THR A 129 -3.80 10.59 7.84
N LEU A 130 -3.13 9.62 7.23
CA LEU A 130 -1.95 9.84 6.40
C LEU A 130 -2.39 9.99 4.94
N PHE A 131 -2.17 11.15 4.35
CA PHE A 131 -2.30 11.34 2.91
C PHE A 131 -0.92 11.33 2.26
N VAL A 132 -0.74 10.46 1.27
CA VAL A 132 0.59 10.17 0.72
C VAL A 132 0.70 10.60 -0.72
N GLY A 133 1.73 11.38 -1.02
CA GLY A 133 2.11 11.75 -2.38
C GLY A 133 2.66 10.57 -3.19
N ASN A 134 2.55 10.68 -4.50
CA ASN A 134 3.09 9.68 -5.42
C ASN A 134 4.63 9.69 -5.44
N SER A 135 5.25 8.81 -6.26
CA SER A 135 6.69 8.58 -6.40
C SER A 135 7.30 7.81 -5.23
N MET A 136 8.33 8.32 -4.54
CA MET A 136 8.98 7.62 -3.42
C MET A 136 8.10 7.53 -2.17
N PRO A 137 7.44 8.61 -1.71
CA PRO A 137 6.65 8.55 -0.49
C PRO A 137 5.68 7.38 -0.41
N ILE A 138 4.89 7.13 -1.47
CA ILE A 138 3.93 6.03 -1.46
C ILE A 138 4.60 4.64 -1.46
N ARG A 139 5.81 4.52 -2.01
CA ARG A 139 6.56 3.26 -2.01
C ARG A 139 7.18 2.99 -0.65
N ASP A 140 7.68 4.02 0.02
CA ASP A 140 8.23 3.89 1.37
C ASP A 140 7.12 3.54 2.36
N VAL A 141 5.95 4.15 2.23
CA VAL A 141 4.78 3.77 3.02
C VAL A 141 4.36 2.32 2.73
N ASP A 142 4.31 1.88 1.46
CA ASP A 142 3.97 0.49 1.09
C ASP A 142 4.95 -0.53 1.69
N ASN A 143 6.23 -0.16 1.81
CA ASN A 143 7.27 -1.02 2.38
C ASN A 143 7.35 -1.02 3.91
N LEU A 144 6.92 0.08 4.55
CA LEU A 144 7.17 0.32 5.97
C LEU A 144 5.89 0.36 6.82
N LEU A 145 4.71 0.40 6.18
CA LEU A 145 3.42 0.45 6.87
C LEU A 145 3.01 -0.96 7.32
N PHE A 146 3.62 -1.43 8.36
CA PHE A 146 3.19 -2.61 9.08
C PHE A 146 2.84 -2.21 10.53
N ASP A 147 1.79 -2.82 11.07
CA ASP A 147 1.30 -2.59 12.43
C ASP A 147 0.78 -1.15 12.72
N SER A 148 0.42 -0.37 11.69
CA SER A 148 -0.25 0.91 11.86
C SER A 148 -1.77 0.77 11.75
N GLU A 149 -2.50 1.47 12.63
CA GLU A 149 -3.96 1.56 12.59
C GLU A 149 -4.46 2.84 11.88
N ALA A 150 -3.55 3.71 11.45
CA ALA A 150 -3.88 4.96 10.77
C ALA A 150 -4.57 4.70 9.41
N SER A 151 -5.50 5.57 9.06
CA SER A 151 -6.11 5.55 7.72
C SER A 151 -5.17 6.14 6.69
N VAL A 152 -4.85 5.40 5.62
CA VAL A 152 -3.94 5.86 4.56
C VAL A 152 -4.69 6.11 3.26
N TYR A 153 -4.44 7.27 2.66
CA TYR A 153 -5.04 7.70 1.38
C TYR A 153 -3.99 8.22 0.42
N ALA A 154 -4.26 8.11 -0.87
CA ALA A 154 -3.40 8.64 -1.93
C ALA A 154 -4.18 8.84 -3.24
N ASN A 155 -3.75 9.78 -4.06
CA ASN A 155 -4.27 9.95 -5.42
C ASN A 155 -3.66 8.89 -6.34
N ARG A 156 -4.34 7.73 -6.48
CA ARG A 156 -3.80 6.57 -7.23
C ARG A 156 -4.43 6.34 -8.62
N GLY A 157 -5.25 7.26 -9.11
CA GLY A 157 -5.80 7.18 -10.46
C GLY A 157 -4.72 7.34 -11.53
N ALA A 158 -4.36 8.57 -11.87
CA ALA A 158 -3.32 8.87 -12.86
C ALA A 158 -1.89 8.83 -12.29
N ASN A 159 -1.73 8.74 -10.97
CA ASN A 159 -0.43 8.76 -10.28
C ASN A 159 0.40 10.04 -10.53
N GLY A 160 -0.27 11.16 -10.80
CA GLY A 160 0.35 12.47 -11.02
C GLY A 160 0.83 13.15 -9.74
N ILE A 161 1.43 14.31 -9.90
CA ILE A 161 1.90 15.16 -8.79
C ILE A 161 0.98 16.36 -8.56
N ASP A 162 0.01 16.57 -9.43
CA ASP A 162 -0.99 17.62 -9.38
C ASP A 162 -2.09 17.32 -8.36
N GLY A 163 -2.61 18.36 -7.72
CA GLY A 163 -3.76 18.29 -6.81
C GLY A 163 -3.52 17.52 -5.49
N VAL A 164 -2.29 17.17 -5.15
CA VAL A 164 -1.97 16.36 -3.95
C VAL A 164 -2.19 17.16 -2.67
N VAL A 165 -1.67 18.39 -2.62
CA VAL A 165 -1.88 19.33 -1.49
C VAL A 165 -3.35 19.69 -1.37
N SER A 166 -3.98 20.04 -2.48
CA SER A 166 -5.39 20.43 -2.53
C SER A 166 -6.32 19.30 -2.06
N THR A 167 -6.05 18.05 -2.45
CA THR A 167 -6.83 16.89 -2.01
C THR A 167 -6.66 16.65 -0.50
N ALA A 168 -5.42 16.71 0.00
CA ALA A 168 -5.14 16.54 1.42
C ALA A 168 -5.84 17.63 2.27
N LEU A 169 -5.86 18.87 1.79
CA LEU A 169 -6.58 19.98 2.43
C LEU A 169 -8.09 19.75 2.44
N GLY A 170 -8.67 19.24 1.36
CA GLY A 170 -10.08 18.87 1.33
C GLY A 170 -10.44 17.83 2.39
N MET A 171 -9.54 16.87 2.66
CA MET A 171 -9.72 15.90 3.75
C MET A 171 -9.53 16.54 5.12
N ALA A 172 -8.61 17.50 5.26
CA ALA A 172 -8.33 18.18 6.52
C ALA A 172 -9.52 19.01 7.03
N ALA A 173 -10.50 19.31 6.20
CA ALA A 173 -11.76 19.92 6.63
C ALA A 173 -12.57 19.03 7.61
N HIS A 174 -12.30 17.72 7.64
CA HIS A 174 -13.09 16.75 8.40
C HIS A 174 -12.24 15.77 9.23
N LYS A 175 -10.92 15.77 9.07
CA LYS A 175 -10.01 14.79 9.68
C LYS A 175 -8.70 15.44 10.12
N ASN A 176 -8.02 14.80 11.06
CA ASN A 176 -6.63 15.14 11.38
C ASN A 176 -5.71 14.53 10.30
N VAL A 177 -5.21 15.36 9.39
CA VAL A 177 -4.44 14.91 8.22
C VAL A 177 -2.97 15.26 8.37
N THR A 178 -2.12 14.27 8.17
CA THR A 178 -0.70 14.44 7.87
C THR A 178 -0.46 14.12 6.41
N LEU A 179 0.06 15.08 5.66
CA LEU A 179 0.45 14.94 4.26
C LEU A 179 1.95 14.60 4.19
N LEU A 180 2.28 13.42 3.68
CA LEU A 180 3.64 13.03 3.32
C LEU A 180 3.83 13.23 1.81
N ILE A 181 4.73 14.10 1.41
CA ILE A 181 4.85 14.55 0.02
C ILE A 181 6.30 14.85 -0.37
N GLY A 182 6.67 14.53 -1.61
CA GLY A 182 7.96 14.94 -2.20
C GLY A 182 7.95 16.41 -2.61
N ASP A 183 9.14 17.01 -2.66
CA ASP A 183 9.41 18.42 -2.96
C ASP A 183 8.76 18.91 -4.26
N LEU A 184 8.97 18.19 -5.37
CA LEU A 184 8.41 18.56 -6.68
C LEU A 184 6.87 18.49 -6.71
N SER A 185 6.29 17.51 -6.04
CA SER A 185 4.84 17.39 -5.94
C SER A 185 4.26 18.50 -5.08
N PHE A 186 4.94 18.84 -3.99
CA PHE A 186 4.56 19.99 -3.15
C PHE A 186 4.65 21.31 -3.93
N TYR A 187 5.75 21.54 -4.62
CA TYR A 187 5.94 22.75 -5.44
C TYR A 187 4.87 22.90 -6.52
N HIS A 188 4.48 21.78 -7.14
CA HIS A 188 3.48 21.76 -8.22
C HIS A 188 2.07 22.21 -7.76
N ASP A 189 1.69 21.93 -6.51
CA ASP A 189 0.35 22.20 -5.96
C ASP A 189 0.36 23.06 -4.70
N MET A 190 1.47 23.76 -4.43
CA MET A 190 1.63 24.60 -3.25
C MET A 190 0.60 25.76 -3.19
N ASN A 191 0.06 26.18 -4.32
CA ASN A 191 -0.99 27.19 -4.39
C ASN A 191 -2.27 26.74 -3.66
N GLY A 192 -2.50 25.42 -3.52
CA GLY A 192 -3.58 24.85 -2.73
C GLY A 192 -3.56 25.32 -1.26
N LEU A 193 -2.38 25.69 -0.72
CA LEU A 193 -2.26 26.22 0.65
C LEU A 193 -3.05 27.53 0.88
N LEU A 194 -3.41 28.26 -0.18
CA LEU A 194 -4.29 29.40 -0.04
C LEU A 194 -5.66 28.99 0.54
N MET A 195 -6.13 27.79 0.21
CA MET A 195 -7.38 27.24 0.73
C MET A 195 -7.31 26.97 2.24
N ALA A 196 -6.14 26.56 2.75
CA ALA A 196 -5.92 26.41 4.19
C ALA A 196 -6.14 27.72 4.93
N LYS A 197 -5.56 28.81 4.42
CA LYS A 197 -5.71 30.16 5.00
C LYS A 197 -7.13 30.69 4.90
N LEU A 198 -7.78 30.53 3.76
CA LEU A 198 -9.13 31.07 3.51
C LEU A 198 -10.24 30.34 4.30
N ASN A 199 -10.02 29.09 4.63
CA ASN A 199 -10.99 28.24 5.33
C ASN A 199 -10.54 27.78 6.73
N GLU A 200 -9.46 28.40 7.25
CA GLU A 200 -8.91 28.09 8.57
C GLU A 200 -8.62 26.60 8.80
N LEU A 201 -8.15 25.90 7.74
CA LEU A 201 -7.83 24.48 7.78
C LEU A 201 -6.44 24.26 8.38
N HIS A 202 -6.33 23.21 9.19
CA HIS A 202 -5.08 22.77 9.78
C HIS A 202 -4.64 21.45 9.16
N ILE A 203 -3.38 21.38 8.75
CA ILE A 203 -2.76 20.19 8.17
C ILE A 203 -1.30 20.11 8.57
N ASN A 204 -0.82 18.91 8.89
CA ASN A 204 0.61 18.66 9.04
C ASN A 204 1.19 18.26 7.68
N ILE A 205 2.30 18.89 7.29
CA ILE A 205 2.98 18.57 6.02
C ILE A 205 4.39 18.07 6.34
N VAL A 206 4.69 16.86 5.94
CA VAL A 206 6.03 16.25 5.97
C VAL A 206 6.54 16.22 4.55
N LEU A 207 7.49 17.09 4.26
CA LEU A 207 8.12 17.17 2.95
C LEU A 207 9.42 16.40 2.97
N VAL A 208 9.59 15.53 1.99
CA VAL A 208 10.79 14.70 1.79
C VAL A 208 11.46 15.07 0.46
N ASN A 209 12.82 15.04 0.48
CA ASN A 209 13.65 15.44 -0.66
C ASN A 209 14.96 14.65 -0.68
#